data_9b4397417316f2c779b0944241a2ebca
#
_entry.id   9b4397417316f2c779b0944241a2ebca
#
_cell.length_a   1.000
_cell.length_b   1.000
_cell.length_c   1.000
_cell.angle_alpha   90.00
_cell.angle_beta   90.00
_cell.angle_gamma   90.00
#
_symmetry.space_group_name_H-M   'P 1'
#
loop_
_entity.id
_entity.type
_entity.pdbx_description
1 polymer ?
#
loop_
_entity_poly.entity_id
_entity_poly.type
_entity_poly.pdbx_seq_one_letter_code
_entity_poly.pdbx_strand_id
1 'polypeptide(L)'
;MKSKSQPGELTDRGRETTFALGQRLRRLYVDQLGFMPAIKSDAEDMYLRTTPLPRALESLQQAFLGMYPSNARTASFPPPVIVGRSMSDETLLPNEGNCRRFRQLARLFADRAAQRCTLFLE
;
A
#
# COMPACT_ATOMS: atom_id res chain seq x y z
N MET A 1 17.55 14.19 -14.37
CA MET A 1 18.33 12.97 -14.08
C MET A 1 17.33 11.87 -13.68
N LYS A 2 17.21 10.79 -14.45
CA LYS A 2 16.38 9.63 -14.04
C LYS A 2 17.14 8.91 -12.92
N SER A 3 16.57 8.93 -11.71
CA SER A 3 17.09 8.13 -10.60
C SER A 3 17.05 6.66 -11.00
N LYS A 4 18.18 5.96 -10.98
CA LYS A 4 18.20 4.51 -11.10
C LYS A 4 17.66 3.94 -9.79
N SER A 5 16.37 3.56 -9.78
CA SER A 5 15.80 2.82 -8.65
C SER A 5 16.54 1.49 -8.51
N GLN A 6 16.90 1.13 -7.28
CA GLN A 6 17.48 -0.16 -6.98
C GLN A 6 16.41 -1.26 -7.04
N PRO A 7 16.80 -2.54 -7.29
CA PRO A 7 15.86 -3.65 -7.24
C PRO A 7 15.09 -3.68 -5.91
N GLY A 8 13.76 -3.67 -5.97
CA GLY A 8 12.90 -3.66 -4.79
C GLY A 8 12.43 -2.27 -4.32
N GLU A 9 12.96 -1.18 -4.88
CA GLU A 9 12.47 0.17 -4.64
C GLU A 9 11.27 0.52 -5.53
N LEU A 10 10.52 1.54 -5.14
CA LEU A 10 9.44 2.08 -5.96
C LEU A 10 10.02 2.83 -7.17
N THR A 11 9.55 2.51 -8.35
CA THR A 11 9.96 3.21 -9.59
C THR A 11 9.29 4.58 -9.71
N ASP A 12 9.82 5.48 -10.55
CA ASP A 12 9.19 6.77 -10.84
C ASP A 12 7.77 6.59 -11.35
N ARG A 13 7.54 5.60 -12.22
CA ARG A 13 6.20 5.24 -12.67
C ARG A 13 5.30 4.77 -11.53
N GLY A 14 5.85 4.03 -10.57
CA GLY A 14 5.15 3.62 -9.35
C GLY A 14 4.73 4.81 -8.50
N ARG A 15 5.60 5.80 -8.33
CA ARG A 15 5.29 7.07 -7.62
C ARG A 15 4.15 7.84 -8.28
N GLU A 16 4.23 8.02 -9.59
CA GLU A 16 3.18 8.70 -10.37
C GLU A 16 1.83 7.99 -10.24
N THR A 17 1.81 6.66 -10.36
CA THR A 17 0.57 5.86 -10.28
C THR A 17 -0.05 5.89 -8.89
N THR A 18 0.75 5.80 -7.85
CA THR A 18 0.24 5.85 -6.46
C THR A 18 -0.19 7.26 -6.06
N PHE A 19 0.50 8.30 -6.54
CA PHE A 19 0.04 9.67 -6.38
C PHE A 19 -1.31 9.91 -7.08
N ALA A 20 -1.45 9.45 -8.33
CA ALA A 20 -2.72 9.53 -9.07
C ALA A 20 -3.85 8.71 -8.40
N LEU A 21 -3.52 7.61 -7.72
CA LEU A 21 -4.48 6.89 -6.87
C LEU A 21 -4.99 7.80 -5.74
N GLY A 22 -4.09 8.48 -5.03
CA GLY A 22 -4.45 9.44 -3.99
C GLY A 22 -5.39 10.55 -4.50
N GLN A 23 -5.12 11.09 -5.67
CA GLN A 23 -5.98 12.08 -6.31
C GLN A 23 -7.39 11.52 -6.63
N ARG A 24 -7.48 10.26 -7.07
CA ARG A 24 -8.78 9.60 -7.30
C ARG A 24 -9.55 9.38 -6.01
N LEU A 25 -8.87 8.98 -4.93
CA LEU A 25 -9.46 8.83 -3.60
C LEU A 25 -10.00 10.18 -3.09
N ARG A 26 -9.23 11.27 -3.28
CA ARG A 26 -9.71 12.61 -2.95
C ARG A 26 -10.99 12.96 -3.70
N ARG A 27 -11.00 12.80 -5.02
CA ARG A 27 -12.21 13.09 -5.82
C ARG A 27 -13.42 12.32 -5.33
N LEU A 28 -13.24 11.05 -4.96
CA LEU A 28 -14.35 10.22 -4.49
C LEU A 28 -14.79 10.61 -3.08
N TYR A 29 -13.88 10.57 -2.10
CA TYR A 29 -14.24 10.66 -0.69
C TYR A 29 -14.36 12.09 -0.17
N VAL A 30 -13.67 13.04 -0.77
CA VAL A 30 -13.74 14.44 -0.39
C VAL A 30 -14.73 15.19 -1.28
N ASP A 31 -14.50 15.19 -2.62
CA ASP A 31 -15.20 16.08 -3.52
C ASP A 31 -16.61 15.58 -3.87
N GLN A 32 -16.80 14.28 -4.09
CA GLN A 32 -18.10 13.70 -4.48
C GLN A 32 -18.95 13.29 -3.29
N LEU A 33 -18.38 12.56 -2.34
CA LEU A 33 -19.13 12.02 -1.21
C LEU A 33 -19.17 12.96 0.01
N GLY A 34 -18.27 13.94 0.10
CA GLY A 34 -18.15 14.81 1.27
C GLY A 34 -17.87 14.04 2.57
N PHE A 35 -17.36 12.82 2.46
CA PHE A 35 -17.11 11.94 3.60
C PHE A 35 -15.90 12.38 4.42
N MET A 36 -14.91 12.97 3.76
CA MET A 36 -13.68 13.45 4.38
C MET A 36 -13.54 14.96 4.19
N PRO A 37 -12.87 15.67 5.12
CA PRO A 37 -12.73 17.12 5.05
C PRO A 37 -11.92 17.57 3.83
N ALA A 38 -12.29 18.71 3.24
CA ALA A 38 -11.57 19.31 2.12
C ALA A 38 -10.18 19.82 2.52
N ILE A 39 -10.08 20.37 3.75
CA ILE A 39 -8.83 20.83 4.38
C ILE A 39 -8.57 19.96 5.61
N LYS A 40 -7.40 19.35 5.65
CA LYS A 40 -6.98 18.47 6.73
C LYS A 40 -6.29 19.28 7.85
N SER A 41 -6.80 19.21 9.08
CA SER A 41 -6.23 19.88 10.25
C SER A 41 -5.47 18.94 11.18
N ASP A 42 -5.85 17.68 11.21
CA ASP A 42 -5.28 16.63 12.05
C ASP A 42 -5.24 15.30 11.30
N ALA A 43 -4.68 14.27 11.90
CA ALA A 43 -4.56 12.94 11.33
C ALA A 43 -5.39 11.87 12.07
N GLU A 44 -6.24 12.26 13.01
CA GLU A 44 -6.92 11.34 13.94
C GLU A 44 -7.96 10.45 13.26
N ASP A 45 -8.57 10.93 12.18
CA ASP A 45 -9.56 10.19 11.39
C ASP A 45 -8.94 9.28 10.32
N MET A 46 -7.60 9.20 10.25
CA MET A 46 -6.89 8.37 9.26
C MET A 46 -5.92 7.40 9.92
N TYR A 47 -6.13 6.11 9.67
CA TYR A 47 -5.17 5.08 10.04
C TYR A 47 -4.29 4.71 8.85
N LEU A 48 -3.06 5.22 8.84
CA LEU A 48 -2.08 4.96 7.79
C LEU A 48 -1.20 3.78 8.20
N ARG A 49 -1.32 2.66 7.49
CA ARG A 49 -0.56 1.45 7.75
C ARG A 49 0.14 0.94 6.52
N THR A 50 1.38 0.50 6.68
CA THR A 50 2.20 -0.11 5.63
C THR A 50 2.86 -1.40 6.12
N THR A 51 3.25 -2.25 5.17
CA THR A 51 4.20 -3.33 5.42
C THR A 51 5.61 -2.76 5.61
N PRO A 52 6.57 -3.49 6.21
CA PRO A 52 7.92 -2.99 6.45
C PRO A 52 8.79 -2.88 5.18
N LEU A 53 8.20 -2.94 4.01
CA LEU A 53 8.90 -2.82 2.74
C LEU A 53 9.03 -1.34 2.34
N PRO A 54 10.24 -0.83 2.01
CA PRO A 54 10.44 0.58 1.64
C PRO A 54 9.53 1.07 0.51
N ARG A 55 9.33 0.25 -0.53
CA ARG A 55 8.41 0.58 -1.63
C ARG A 55 6.96 0.74 -1.20
N ALA A 56 6.51 -0.04 -0.19
CA ALA A 56 5.15 0.05 0.32
C ALA A 56 4.96 1.34 1.15
N LEU A 57 5.95 1.68 1.97
CA LEU A 57 5.97 2.94 2.72
C LEU A 57 5.90 4.14 1.77
N GLU A 58 6.75 4.16 0.75
CA GLU A 58 6.76 5.24 -0.24
C GLU A 58 5.45 5.31 -1.04
N SER A 59 4.86 4.17 -1.41
CA SER A 59 3.54 4.13 -2.07
C SER A 59 2.45 4.75 -1.22
N LEU A 60 2.42 4.45 0.09
CA LEU A 60 1.46 5.05 1.01
C LEU A 60 1.66 6.56 1.14
N GLN A 61 2.91 7.01 1.23
CA GLN A 61 3.25 8.44 1.28
C GLN A 61 2.77 9.17 0.01
N GLN A 62 3.02 8.61 -1.18
CA GLN A 62 2.57 9.18 -2.45
C GLN A 62 1.04 9.24 -2.54
N ALA A 63 0.35 8.18 -2.13
CA ALA A 63 -1.11 8.16 -2.10
C ALA A 63 -1.67 9.21 -1.13
N PHE A 64 -1.07 9.36 0.04
CA PHE A 64 -1.47 10.41 0.99
C PHE A 64 -1.24 11.81 0.42
N LEU A 65 -0.09 12.07 -0.20
CA LEU A 65 0.22 13.35 -0.84
C LEU A 65 -0.73 13.68 -1.99
N GLY A 66 -1.16 12.67 -2.76
CA GLY A 66 -2.16 12.82 -3.80
C GLY A 66 -3.56 13.14 -3.24
N MET A 67 -3.92 12.57 -2.10
CA MET A 67 -5.20 12.79 -1.43
C MET A 67 -5.24 14.13 -0.69
N TYR A 68 -4.17 14.47 0.02
CA TYR A 68 -4.01 15.70 0.78
C TYR A 68 -2.69 16.42 0.43
N PRO A 69 -2.63 17.09 -0.73
CA PRO A 69 -1.48 17.92 -1.08
C PRO A 69 -1.30 19.08 -0.08
N SER A 70 -0.18 19.76 -0.13
CA SER A 70 0.17 20.81 0.84
C SER A 70 -0.88 21.92 0.98
N ASN A 71 -1.53 22.29 -0.11
CA ASN A 71 -2.61 23.28 -0.13
C ASN A 71 -3.95 22.78 0.42
N ALA A 72 -4.08 21.49 0.65
CA ALA A 72 -5.25 20.84 1.27
C ALA A 72 -4.99 20.45 2.74
N ARG A 73 -3.96 21.00 3.35
CA ARG A 73 -3.60 20.82 4.76
C ARG A 73 -3.44 22.18 5.44
N THR A 74 -3.78 22.29 6.72
CA THR A 74 -3.48 23.50 7.50
C THR A 74 -1.97 23.65 7.70
N ALA A 75 -1.49 24.88 7.94
CA ALA A 75 -0.09 25.13 8.22
C ALA A 75 0.42 24.41 9.49
N SER A 76 -0.49 24.12 10.41
CA SER A 76 -0.23 23.38 11.66
C SER A 76 -0.41 21.88 11.54
N PHE A 77 -0.70 21.34 10.34
CA PHE A 77 -0.92 19.91 10.16
C PHE A 77 0.33 19.12 10.54
N PRO A 78 0.26 18.21 11.54
CA PRO A 78 1.41 17.42 11.95
C PRO A 78 1.77 16.39 10.85
N PRO A 79 3.03 15.97 10.77
CA PRO A 79 3.40 14.87 9.90
C PRO A 79 2.54 13.64 10.20
N PRO A 80 1.97 12.97 9.19
CA PRO A 80 1.11 11.82 9.42
C PRO A 80 1.93 10.66 10.01
N VAL A 81 1.39 10.04 11.06
CA VAL A 81 1.99 8.85 11.66
C VAL A 81 1.66 7.64 10.80
N ILE A 82 2.70 6.98 10.28
CA ILE A 82 2.56 5.74 9.53
C ILE A 82 2.93 4.57 10.42
N VAL A 83 1.98 3.65 10.61
CA VAL A 83 2.15 2.46 11.43
C VAL A 83 2.74 1.33 10.58
N GLY A 84 3.84 0.74 11.05
CA GLY A 84 4.45 -0.46 10.50
C GLY A 84 4.58 -1.53 11.57
N ARG A 85 4.70 -2.79 11.15
CA ARG A 85 5.04 -3.93 12.01
C ARG A 85 6.35 -4.55 11.54
N SER A 86 6.98 -5.34 12.41
CA SER A 86 8.09 -6.18 11.98
C SER A 86 7.64 -7.22 10.94
N MET A 87 8.55 -7.72 10.13
CA MET A 87 8.19 -8.74 9.13
C MET A 87 7.61 -10.01 9.78
N SER A 88 8.05 -10.36 10.99
CA SER A 88 7.53 -11.50 11.76
C SER A 88 6.07 -11.31 12.19
N ASP A 89 5.66 -10.08 12.48
CA ASP A 89 4.33 -9.75 13.01
C ASP A 89 3.38 -9.18 11.94
N GLU A 90 3.86 -9.15 10.68
CA GLU A 90 3.11 -8.56 9.59
C GLU A 90 1.90 -9.43 9.21
N THR A 91 0.72 -8.80 9.15
CA THR A 91 -0.56 -9.46 8.84
C THR A 91 -1.14 -9.06 7.49
N LEU A 92 -0.56 -8.06 6.82
CA LEU A 92 -0.94 -7.66 5.45
C LEU A 92 -0.30 -8.55 4.38
N LEU A 93 0.73 -9.30 4.74
CA LEU A 93 1.37 -10.28 3.87
C LEU A 93 1.01 -11.70 4.33
N PRO A 94 0.88 -12.66 3.39
CA PRO A 94 0.76 -14.06 3.75
C PRO A 94 1.97 -14.49 4.58
N ASN A 95 1.75 -14.81 5.85
CA ASN A 95 2.83 -15.22 6.74
C ASN A 95 2.74 -16.73 7.02
N GLU A 96 3.35 -17.53 6.15
CA GLU A 96 3.41 -18.98 6.30
C GLU A 96 4.19 -19.42 7.54
N GLY A 97 5.09 -18.58 8.05
CA GLY A 97 5.86 -18.83 9.26
C GLY A 97 4.97 -18.91 10.50
N ASN A 98 3.99 -18.04 10.60
CA ASN A 98 3.11 -17.91 11.77
C ASN A 98 1.83 -18.76 11.67
N CYS A 99 1.52 -19.34 10.51
CA CYS A 99 0.33 -20.16 10.33
C CYS A 99 0.64 -21.49 9.65
N ARG A 100 0.79 -22.56 10.44
CA ARG A 100 1.07 -23.92 9.93
C ARG A 100 -0.01 -24.40 8.95
N ARG A 101 -1.27 -24.13 9.23
CA ARG A 101 -2.39 -24.51 8.36
C ARG A 101 -2.33 -23.80 7.01
N PHE A 102 -2.04 -22.53 7.01
CA PHE A 102 -1.88 -21.75 5.77
C PHE A 102 -0.74 -22.32 4.92
N ARG A 103 0.42 -22.61 5.52
CA ARG A 103 1.56 -23.24 4.82
C ARG A 103 1.19 -24.58 4.15
N GLN A 104 0.44 -25.41 4.86
CA GLN A 104 0.00 -26.70 4.34
C GLN A 104 -0.95 -26.53 3.14
N LEU A 105 -1.93 -25.62 3.26
CA LEU A 105 -2.86 -25.32 2.19
C LEU A 105 -2.17 -24.71 0.97
N ALA A 106 -1.26 -23.77 1.15
CA ALA A 106 -0.50 -23.14 0.07
C ALA A 106 0.29 -24.19 -0.75
N ARG A 107 0.94 -25.14 -0.07
CA ARG A 107 1.63 -26.25 -0.74
C ARG A 107 0.67 -27.14 -1.54
N LEU A 108 -0.44 -27.55 -0.95
CA LEU A 108 -1.43 -28.38 -1.65
C LEU A 108 -2.02 -27.69 -2.87
N PHE A 109 -2.24 -26.37 -2.80
CA PHE A 109 -2.70 -25.59 -3.96
C PHE A 109 -1.64 -25.49 -5.05
N ALA A 110 -0.37 -25.28 -4.67
CA ALA A 110 0.73 -25.25 -5.63
C ALA A 110 0.91 -26.59 -6.34
N ASP A 111 0.87 -27.71 -5.62
CA ASP A 111 0.96 -29.07 -6.17
C ASP A 111 -0.20 -29.35 -7.15
N ARG A 112 -1.42 -28.97 -6.79
CA ARG A 112 -2.58 -29.08 -7.69
C ARG A 112 -2.48 -28.25 -8.94
N ALA A 113 -1.98 -27.01 -8.81
CA ALA A 113 -1.77 -26.14 -9.96
C ALA A 113 -0.72 -26.72 -10.92
N ALA A 114 0.40 -27.22 -10.38
CA ALA A 114 1.44 -27.88 -11.16
C ALA A 114 0.91 -29.11 -11.91
N GLN A 115 0.15 -29.98 -11.24
CA GLN A 115 -0.48 -31.15 -11.87
C GLN A 115 -1.44 -30.78 -13.02
N ARG A 116 -2.21 -29.72 -12.87
CA ARG A 116 -3.08 -29.24 -13.96
C ARG A 116 -2.30 -28.68 -15.13
N CYS A 117 -1.22 -27.95 -14.88
CA CYS A 117 -0.37 -27.41 -15.96
C CYS A 117 0.30 -28.54 -16.79
N THR A 118 0.71 -29.64 -16.16
CA THR A 118 1.29 -30.79 -16.87
C THR A 118 0.29 -31.52 -17.76
N LEU A 119 -0.98 -31.57 -17.37
CA LEU A 119 -2.05 -32.17 -18.16
C LEU A 119 -2.42 -31.40 -19.46
N PHE A 120 -2.01 -30.15 -19.57
CA PHE A 120 -2.24 -29.32 -20.77
C PHE A 120 -1.04 -29.32 -21.73
N LEU A 121 0.06 -29.99 -21.39
CA LEU A 121 1.27 -30.08 -22.21
C LEU A 121 1.43 -31.45 -22.93
N GLU A 122 0.51 -32.38 -22.73
CA GLU A 122 0.35 -33.64 -23.47
C GLU A 122 -0.75 -33.51 -24.54
#